data_1c46afca511d6ae9cbbcbbfc811b9ce4
#
_entry.id   1c46afca511d6ae9cbbcbbfc811b9ce4
#
_cell.length_a   1.000
_cell.length_b   1.000
_cell.length_c   1.000
_cell.angle_alpha   90.00
_cell.angle_beta   90.00
_cell.angle_gamma   90.00
#
_symmetry.space_group_name_H-M   'P 1'
#
loop_
_entity.id
_entity.type
_entity.pdbx_description
1 polymer ?
#
loop_
_entity_poly.entity_id
_entity_poly.type
_entity_poly.pdbx_seq_one_letter_code
_entity_poly.pdbx_strand_id
1 'polypeptide(L)'
;MKEDYDFDVKKKRPEETTERVTDYFKGQTLSRYATSKSMMKIQEKITIRALELLNLKKKNLLILDAGCGPGFTSIYLKEIGYNVISLDIVSEFLYFYDIKDLNPIVADMCFPPFQSNSFDAIISISALQWVLKEINNELMKNNLINLINSIERILKPNSKALFQFYPKSKSIMDEIGKTIAHNTNLKGTYVIDNPNSPKKRKIFLFLKKGDI
;
A
#
# COMPACT_ATOMS: atom_id res chain seq x y z
N MET A 1 1.28 -23.69 -15.81
CA MET A 1 2.70 -23.65 -15.41
C MET A 1 2.77 -23.15 -13.98
N LYS A 2 3.35 -23.92 -13.06
CA LYS A 2 3.63 -23.44 -11.69
C LYS A 2 4.89 -22.57 -11.81
N GLU A 3 4.72 -21.25 -11.83
CA GLU A 3 5.85 -20.36 -11.69
C GLU A 3 6.24 -20.33 -10.20
N ASP A 4 7.27 -21.07 -9.84
CA ASP A 4 7.88 -20.98 -8.51
C ASP A 4 8.80 -19.77 -8.51
N TYR A 5 8.30 -18.67 -7.92
CA TYR A 5 9.12 -17.49 -7.68
C TYR A 5 9.97 -17.69 -6.44
N ASP A 6 11.27 -17.42 -6.56
CA ASP A 6 12.16 -17.30 -5.42
C ASP A 6 11.85 -15.98 -4.68
N PHE A 7 11.36 -16.09 -3.45
CA PHE A 7 11.03 -14.94 -2.57
C PHE A 7 12.17 -14.63 -1.59
N ASP A 8 13.22 -15.45 -1.55
CA ASP A 8 14.29 -15.31 -0.57
C ASP A 8 15.15 -14.06 -0.85
N VAL A 9 15.39 -13.30 0.18
CA VAL A 9 16.32 -12.18 0.19
C VAL A 9 17.40 -12.40 1.26
N LYS A 10 18.67 -12.18 0.89
CA LYS A 10 19.82 -12.41 1.79
C LYS A 10 19.81 -11.55 3.05
N LYS A 11 19.13 -10.41 3.04
CA LYS A 11 19.03 -9.50 4.20
C LYS A 11 17.64 -9.58 4.82
N LYS A 12 17.57 -9.58 6.15
CA LYS A 12 16.30 -9.38 6.87
C LYS A 12 15.63 -8.10 6.37
N ARG A 13 14.34 -8.19 6.11
CA ARG A 13 13.54 -7.04 5.69
C ARG A 13 13.23 -6.18 6.91
N PRO A 14 12.96 -4.87 6.75
CA PRO A 14 12.62 -3.98 7.85
C PRO A 14 11.50 -4.53 8.75
N GLU A 15 10.43 -5.04 8.16
CA GLU A 15 9.29 -5.60 8.86
C GLU A 15 9.60 -6.88 9.64
N GLU A 16 10.77 -7.49 9.46
CA GLU A 16 11.23 -8.68 10.20
C GLU A 16 12.09 -8.32 11.41
N THR A 17 12.45 -7.05 11.58
CA THR A 17 13.41 -6.61 12.60
C THR A 17 12.75 -6.05 13.86
N THR A 18 11.48 -5.66 13.78
CA THR A 18 10.72 -5.06 14.90
C THR A 18 9.29 -5.58 14.91
N GLU A 19 8.61 -5.52 16.04
CA GLU A 19 7.20 -5.94 16.11
C GLU A 19 6.25 -4.95 15.44
N ARG A 20 6.48 -3.67 15.60
CA ARG A 20 5.62 -2.61 15.08
C ARG A 20 6.37 -1.75 14.07
N VAL A 21 5.67 -1.26 13.08
CA VAL A 21 6.20 -0.30 12.11
C VAL A 21 6.67 0.99 12.80
N THR A 22 5.94 1.44 13.83
CA THR A 22 6.28 2.59 14.67
C THR A 22 7.58 2.39 15.45
N ASP A 23 7.98 1.15 15.75
CA ASP A 23 9.24 0.84 16.41
C ASP A 23 10.42 0.84 15.46
N TYR A 24 10.18 0.52 14.20
CA TYR A 24 11.21 0.59 13.15
C TYR A 24 11.50 2.02 12.73
N PHE A 25 10.44 2.78 12.45
CA PHE A 25 10.58 4.18 12.01
C PHE A 25 10.63 5.13 13.20
N LYS A 26 11.80 5.21 13.83
CA LYS A 26 12.12 6.14 14.94
C LYS A 26 13.45 6.84 14.70
N GLY A 27 13.60 8.04 15.25
CA GLY A 27 14.87 8.77 15.35
C GLY A 27 15.63 8.81 14.02
N GLN A 28 16.87 8.35 13.99
CA GLN A 28 17.73 8.40 12.83
C GLN A 28 17.23 7.53 11.65
N THR A 29 16.60 6.39 11.92
CA THR A 29 16.05 5.52 10.87
C THR A 29 14.95 6.25 10.12
N LEU A 30 14.03 6.86 10.84
CA LEU A 30 12.95 7.66 10.28
C LEU A 30 13.51 8.85 9.49
N SER A 31 14.35 9.67 10.08
CA SER A 31 14.91 10.85 9.41
C SER A 31 15.68 10.49 8.14
N ARG A 32 16.52 9.44 8.20
CA ARG A 32 17.27 8.97 7.03
C ARG A 32 16.36 8.46 5.91
N TYR A 33 15.28 7.77 6.25
CA TYR A 33 14.30 7.32 5.27
C TYR A 33 13.56 8.51 4.67
N ALA A 34 13.02 9.38 5.50
CA ALA A 34 12.19 10.52 5.08
C ALA A 34 12.94 11.54 4.21
N THR A 35 14.27 11.70 4.43
CA THR A 35 15.11 12.63 3.65
C THR A 35 15.86 11.98 2.49
N SER A 36 15.62 10.69 2.23
CA SER A 36 16.35 9.91 1.23
C SER A 36 15.87 10.22 -0.21
N LYS A 37 16.64 11.03 -0.94
CA LYS A 37 16.39 11.31 -2.35
C LYS A 37 16.37 10.05 -3.23
N SER A 38 17.14 9.01 -2.87
CA SER A 38 17.13 7.74 -3.61
C SER A 38 15.84 6.97 -3.38
N MET A 39 15.34 6.93 -2.14
CA MET A 39 14.04 6.31 -1.83
C MET A 39 12.90 7.07 -2.52
N MET A 40 12.90 8.39 -2.47
CA MET A 40 11.92 9.20 -3.18
C MET A 40 11.84 8.84 -4.67
N LYS A 41 12.98 8.77 -5.37
CA LYS A 41 13.02 8.37 -6.79
C LYS A 41 12.53 6.93 -7.04
N ILE A 42 12.79 6.01 -6.11
CA ILE A 42 12.30 4.63 -6.21
C ILE A 42 10.78 4.59 -6.04
N GLN A 43 10.26 5.27 -5.02
CA GLN A 43 8.83 5.31 -4.73
C GLN A 43 8.05 6.01 -5.87
N GLU A 44 8.58 7.10 -6.42
CA GLU A 44 8.03 7.79 -7.59
C GLU A 44 7.89 6.85 -8.79
N LYS A 45 8.94 6.10 -9.15
CA LYS A 45 8.87 5.11 -10.25
C LYS A 45 7.82 4.03 -10.01
N ILE A 46 7.68 3.56 -8.77
CA ILE A 46 6.65 2.58 -8.42
C ILE A 46 5.26 3.21 -8.51
N THR A 47 5.11 4.46 -8.08
CA THR A 47 3.85 5.22 -8.17
C THR A 47 3.43 5.44 -9.63
N ILE A 48 4.35 5.80 -10.50
CA ILE A 48 4.09 5.91 -11.96
C ILE A 48 3.54 4.58 -12.49
N ARG A 49 4.21 3.47 -12.16
CA ARG A 49 3.76 2.15 -12.59
C ARG A 49 2.39 1.78 -12.02
N ALA A 50 2.14 2.13 -10.76
CA ALA A 50 0.84 1.93 -10.12
C ALA A 50 -0.28 2.69 -10.84
N LEU A 51 -0.03 3.93 -11.24
CA LEU A 51 -0.99 4.74 -12.01
C LEU A 51 -1.26 4.18 -13.40
N GLU A 52 -0.25 3.64 -14.09
CA GLU A 52 -0.44 2.95 -15.37
C GLU A 52 -1.39 1.76 -15.20
N LEU A 53 -1.21 0.94 -14.15
CA LEU A 53 -2.06 -0.21 -13.88
C LEU A 53 -3.49 0.20 -13.49
N LEU A 54 -3.64 1.26 -12.69
CA LEU A 54 -4.95 1.79 -12.33
C LEU A 54 -5.69 2.37 -13.54
N ASN A 55 -4.95 2.91 -14.52
CA ASN A 55 -5.49 3.49 -15.74
C ASN A 55 -6.66 4.47 -15.45
N LEU A 56 -6.37 5.46 -14.59
CA LEU A 56 -7.34 6.47 -14.21
C LEU A 56 -7.59 7.42 -15.39
N LYS A 57 -8.86 7.61 -15.75
CA LYS A 57 -9.24 8.38 -16.97
C LYS A 57 -9.43 9.88 -16.74
N LYS A 58 -9.58 10.28 -15.48
CA LYS A 58 -9.87 11.67 -15.11
C LYS A 58 -8.77 12.22 -14.21
N LYS A 59 -8.60 13.54 -14.24
CA LYS A 59 -7.86 14.30 -13.21
C LYS A 59 -8.83 14.74 -12.10
N ASN A 60 -8.30 15.32 -11.05
CA ASN A 60 -9.06 15.79 -9.87
C ASN A 60 -9.82 14.66 -9.12
N LEU A 61 -9.45 13.39 -9.34
CA LEU A 61 -9.96 12.28 -8.54
C LEU A 61 -9.41 12.39 -7.11
N LEU A 62 -10.21 11.96 -6.14
CA LEU A 62 -9.79 11.85 -4.75
C LEU A 62 -9.13 10.49 -4.53
N ILE A 63 -7.83 10.50 -4.26
CA ILE A 63 -7.00 9.30 -4.06
C ILE A 63 -6.58 9.23 -2.59
N LEU A 64 -6.72 8.05 -1.99
CA LEU A 64 -6.11 7.74 -0.70
C LEU A 64 -4.71 7.13 -0.94
N ASP A 65 -3.68 7.73 -0.36
CA ASP A 65 -2.34 7.14 -0.21
C ASP A 65 -2.26 6.47 1.15
N ALA A 66 -2.44 5.15 1.19
CA ALA A 66 -2.53 4.36 2.41
C ALA A 66 -1.17 3.78 2.81
N GLY A 67 -0.63 4.22 3.95
CA GLY A 67 0.75 3.97 4.36
C GLY A 67 1.71 4.88 3.60
N CYS A 68 1.40 6.17 3.62
CA CYS A 68 2.06 7.19 2.81
C CYS A 68 3.52 7.48 3.22
N GLY A 69 3.93 7.08 4.43
CA GLY A 69 5.24 7.37 4.97
C GLY A 69 5.54 8.87 4.93
N PRO A 70 6.72 9.30 4.47
CA PRO A 70 7.07 10.72 4.35
C PRO A 70 6.45 11.42 3.11
N GLY A 71 5.48 10.82 2.45
CA GLY A 71 4.68 11.45 1.40
C GLY A 71 5.24 11.40 -0.01
N PHE A 72 6.20 10.55 -0.31
CA PHE A 72 6.79 10.50 -1.65
C PHE A 72 5.75 10.23 -2.75
N THR A 73 4.82 9.31 -2.52
CA THR A 73 3.70 9.04 -3.42
C THR A 73 2.69 10.18 -3.44
N SER A 74 2.31 10.68 -2.27
CA SER A 74 1.32 11.75 -2.10
C SER A 74 1.73 13.03 -2.83
N ILE A 75 3.00 13.45 -2.68
CA ILE A 75 3.55 14.64 -3.35
C ILE A 75 3.45 14.46 -4.87
N TYR A 76 3.93 13.34 -5.39
CA TYR A 76 3.89 13.06 -6.82
C TYR A 76 2.46 13.07 -7.38
N LEU A 77 1.51 12.41 -6.69
CA LEU A 77 0.10 12.38 -7.10
C LEU A 77 -0.50 13.78 -7.18
N LYS A 78 -0.17 14.64 -6.22
CA LYS A 78 -0.64 16.02 -6.21
C LYS A 78 -0.03 16.85 -7.34
N GLU A 79 1.27 16.75 -7.57
CA GLU A 79 1.97 17.45 -8.67
C GLU A 79 1.34 17.14 -10.03
N ILE A 80 0.86 15.92 -10.24
CA ILE A 80 0.20 15.53 -11.50
C ILE A 80 -1.31 15.79 -11.52
N GLY A 81 -1.86 16.46 -10.49
CA GLY A 81 -3.22 17.04 -10.49
C GLY A 81 -4.31 16.17 -9.87
N TYR A 82 -3.98 15.23 -8.97
CA TYR A 82 -4.97 14.52 -8.15
C TYR A 82 -5.19 15.23 -6.81
N ASN A 83 -6.39 15.04 -6.24
CA ASN A 83 -6.65 15.36 -4.84
C ASN A 83 -6.20 14.18 -4.00
N VAL A 84 -5.41 14.42 -2.96
CA VAL A 84 -4.79 13.35 -2.18
C VAL A 84 -5.13 13.52 -0.71
N ILE A 85 -5.50 12.41 -0.08
CA ILE A 85 -5.48 12.25 1.37
C ILE A 85 -4.40 11.23 1.68
N SER A 86 -3.49 11.62 2.58
CA SER A 86 -2.35 10.80 3.01
C SER A 86 -2.68 10.19 4.37
N LEU A 87 -2.48 8.88 4.53
CA LEU A 87 -2.73 8.17 5.79
C LEU A 87 -1.51 7.34 6.16
N ASP A 88 -1.02 7.51 7.38
CA ASP A 88 0.02 6.66 7.97
C ASP A 88 -0.20 6.49 9.47
N ILE A 89 0.24 5.37 10.02
CA ILE A 89 0.18 5.09 11.45
C ILE A 89 1.39 5.71 12.20
N VAL A 90 2.48 6.00 11.48
CA VAL A 90 3.70 6.62 12.03
C VAL A 90 3.54 8.13 11.97
N SER A 91 3.07 8.72 13.07
CA SER A 91 2.79 10.16 13.16
C SER A 91 3.98 11.04 12.82
N GLU A 92 5.19 10.60 13.17
CA GLU A 92 6.43 11.36 12.99
C GLU A 92 6.78 11.58 11.50
N PHE A 93 6.30 10.75 10.59
CA PHE A 93 6.47 10.99 9.16
C PHE A 93 5.79 12.28 8.72
N LEU A 94 4.68 12.65 9.35
CA LEU A 94 3.89 13.82 8.97
C LEU A 94 4.62 15.15 9.20
N TYR A 95 5.67 15.15 10.03
CA TYR A 95 6.54 16.33 10.19
C TYR A 95 7.41 16.65 8.97
N PHE A 96 7.53 15.72 8.02
CA PHE A 96 8.30 15.91 6.79
C PHE A 96 7.46 16.42 5.63
N TYR A 97 6.15 16.58 5.84
CA TYR A 97 5.27 17.19 4.86
C TYR A 97 5.27 18.71 4.99
N ASP A 98 5.19 19.41 3.89
CA ASP A 98 4.59 20.75 3.89
C ASP A 98 3.06 20.53 4.02
N ILE A 99 2.61 20.60 5.28
CA ILE A 99 1.28 20.10 5.74
C ILE A 99 0.12 20.80 5.02
N LYS A 100 0.33 22.00 4.50
CA LYS A 100 -0.76 22.82 3.94
C LYS A 100 -1.47 22.18 2.76
N ASP A 101 -0.85 21.18 2.14
CA ASP A 101 -1.30 20.73 0.84
C ASP A 101 -1.68 19.24 0.72
N LEU A 102 -1.38 18.37 1.70
CA LEU A 102 -1.52 16.92 1.55
C LEU A 102 -2.54 16.27 2.47
N ASN A 103 -3.21 17.03 3.34
CA ASN A 103 -4.25 16.53 4.25
C ASN A 103 -3.84 15.20 4.96
N PRO A 104 -2.71 15.19 5.69
CA PRO A 104 -2.22 13.97 6.31
C PRO A 104 -3.09 13.58 7.51
N ILE A 105 -3.33 12.28 7.66
CA ILE A 105 -4.12 11.69 8.75
C ILE A 105 -3.29 10.60 9.42
N VAL A 106 -3.20 10.68 10.76
CA VAL A 106 -2.62 9.60 11.56
C VAL A 106 -3.69 8.56 11.84
N ALA A 107 -3.59 7.41 11.17
CA ALA A 107 -4.52 6.30 11.40
C ALA A 107 -3.94 4.97 10.90
N ASP A 108 -4.48 3.86 11.42
CA ASP A 108 -4.22 2.53 10.90
C ASP A 108 -5.03 2.30 9.60
N MET A 109 -4.35 1.84 8.54
CA MET A 109 -5.02 1.52 7.27
C MET A 109 -6.02 0.36 7.38
N CYS A 110 -5.93 -0.45 8.44
CA CYS A 110 -6.91 -1.49 8.72
C CYS A 110 -8.24 -0.91 9.26
N PHE A 111 -8.21 0.30 9.84
CA PHE A 111 -9.36 0.97 10.45
C PHE A 111 -9.44 2.46 10.02
N PRO A 112 -9.45 2.75 8.71
CA PRO A 112 -9.39 4.12 8.23
C PRO A 112 -10.66 4.90 8.59
N PRO A 113 -10.54 6.14 9.12
CA PRO A 113 -11.67 6.92 9.64
C PRO A 113 -12.43 7.65 8.52
N PHE A 114 -12.77 6.97 7.46
CA PHE A 114 -13.47 7.55 6.32
C PHE A 114 -14.86 6.97 6.14
N GLN A 115 -15.74 7.76 5.57
CA GLN A 115 -17.08 7.33 5.18
C GLN A 115 -17.03 6.32 4.03
N SER A 116 -18.11 5.56 3.87
CA SER A 116 -18.28 4.66 2.73
C SER A 116 -18.27 5.43 1.41
N ASN A 117 -17.74 4.82 0.35
CA ASN A 117 -17.75 5.38 -1.00
C ASN A 117 -17.10 6.77 -1.11
N SER A 118 -15.98 6.99 -0.39
CA SER A 118 -15.28 8.28 -0.36
C SER A 118 -14.28 8.44 -1.49
N PHE A 119 -13.55 7.38 -1.88
CA PHE A 119 -12.38 7.48 -2.74
C PHE A 119 -12.62 6.95 -4.14
N ASP A 120 -12.10 7.70 -5.12
CA ASP A 120 -12.08 7.30 -6.54
C ASP A 120 -10.96 6.30 -6.84
N ALA A 121 -9.91 6.28 -6.03
CA ALA A 121 -8.87 5.25 -6.05
C ALA A 121 -8.14 5.17 -4.70
N ILE A 122 -7.48 4.02 -4.44
CA ILE A 122 -6.59 3.83 -3.31
C ILE A 122 -5.25 3.35 -3.86
N ILE A 123 -4.16 3.93 -3.38
CA ILE A 123 -2.79 3.51 -3.65
C ILE A 123 -2.09 3.22 -2.32
N SER A 124 -1.32 2.15 -2.29
CA SER A 124 -0.45 1.81 -1.16
C SER A 124 0.88 1.28 -1.68
N ILE A 125 1.97 1.96 -1.39
CA ILE A 125 3.28 1.59 -1.89
C ILE A 125 4.20 1.19 -0.75
N SER A 126 4.64 -0.07 -0.76
CA SER A 126 5.59 -0.63 0.21
C SER A 126 5.12 -0.56 1.69
N ALA A 127 3.80 -0.64 1.92
CA ALA A 127 3.22 -0.60 3.26
C ALA A 127 2.52 -1.92 3.66
N LEU A 128 1.87 -2.61 2.72
CA LEU A 128 1.06 -3.80 3.01
C LEU A 128 1.83 -4.92 3.71
N GLN A 129 3.13 -5.09 3.46
CA GLN A 129 3.96 -6.11 4.12
C GLN A 129 4.02 -5.95 5.65
N TRP A 130 3.79 -4.74 6.18
CA TRP A 130 3.74 -4.51 7.61
C TRP A 130 2.46 -5.08 8.26
N VAL A 131 1.36 -5.07 7.52
CA VAL A 131 0.10 -5.73 7.93
C VAL A 131 0.22 -7.25 7.86
N LEU A 132 1.01 -7.76 6.90
CA LEU A 132 1.14 -9.19 6.59
C LEU A 132 2.30 -9.88 7.31
N LYS A 133 2.94 -9.23 8.26
CA LYS A 133 4.21 -9.65 8.87
C LYS A 133 4.20 -11.10 9.37
N GLU A 134 3.10 -11.53 9.97
CA GLU A 134 2.93 -12.88 10.55
C GLU A 134 1.54 -13.43 10.23
N ILE A 135 1.29 -13.71 8.95
CA ILE A 135 -0.04 -14.13 8.47
C ILE A 135 -0.56 -15.42 9.11
N ASN A 136 0.32 -16.21 9.73
CA ASN A 136 -0.06 -17.39 10.51
C ASN A 136 -0.60 -17.05 11.91
N ASN A 137 -0.47 -15.78 12.35
CA ASN A 137 -1.02 -15.30 13.60
C ASN A 137 -2.47 -14.85 13.37
N GLU A 138 -3.37 -15.21 14.25
CA GLU A 138 -4.80 -14.86 14.19
C GLU A 138 -5.03 -13.33 14.14
N LEU A 139 -4.24 -12.57 14.91
CA LEU A 139 -4.29 -11.10 14.89
C LEU A 139 -4.01 -10.55 13.49
N MET A 140 -3.01 -11.08 12.80
CA MET A 140 -2.64 -10.62 11.44
C MET A 140 -3.68 -11.03 10.41
N LYS A 141 -4.32 -12.18 10.56
CA LYS A 141 -5.47 -12.56 9.73
C LYS A 141 -6.63 -11.58 9.91
N ASN A 142 -6.94 -11.23 11.16
CA ASN A 142 -7.98 -10.25 11.46
C ASN A 142 -7.65 -8.86 10.91
N ASN A 143 -6.40 -8.42 11.01
CA ASN A 143 -5.96 -7.16 10.42
C ASN A 143 -6.10 -7.16 8.88
N LEU A 144 -5.76 -8.27 8.23
CA LEU A 144 -5.97 -8.40 6.78
C LEU A 144 -7.46 -8.34 6.43
N ILE A 145 -8.33 -9.04 7.16
CA ILE A 145 -9.79 -8.99 6.97
C ILE A 145 -10.30 -7.57 7.15
N ASN A 146 -9.88 -6.88 8.23
CA ASN A 146 -10.28 -5.50 8.49
C ASN A 146 -9.80 -4.55 7.38
N LEU A 147 -8.58 -4.72 6.90
CA LEU A 147 -8.04 -3.94 5.80
C LEU A 147 -8.89 -4.09 4.53
N ILE A 148 -9.14 -5.32 4.07
CA ILE A 148 -9.86 -5.55 2.81
C ILE A 148 -11.33 -5.11 2.90
N ASN A 149 -12.00 -5.32 4.03
CA ASN A 149 -13.35 -4.81 4.28
C ASN A 149 -13.38 -3.29 4.30
N SER A 150 -12.39 -2.66 4.92
CA SER A 150 -12.24 -1.20 4.91
C SER A 150 -12.02 -0.65 3.50
N ILE A 151 -11.16 -1.28 2.70
CA ILE A 151 -10.93 -0.92 1.30
C ILE A 151 -12.23 -1.01 0.50
N GLU A 152 -12.97 -2.13 0.62
CA GLU A 152 -14.27 -2.26 -0.06
C GLU A 152 -15.25 -1.17 0.37
N ARG A 153 -15.34 -0.90 1.66
CA ARG A 153 -16.24 0.12 2.22
C ARG A 153 -15.95 1.52 1.70
N ILE A 154 -14.68 1.95 1.74
CA ILE A 154 -14.32 3.34 1.41
C ILE A 154 -14.14 3.62 -0.09
N LEU A 155 -13.93 2.60 -0.92
CA LEU A 155 -13.92 2.75 -2.38
C LEU A 155 -15.33 3.06 -2.90
N LYS A 156 -15.43 3.98 -3.85
CA LYS A 156 -16.64 4.19 -4.66
C LYS A 156 -16.93 2.97 -5.55
N PRO A 157 -18.18 2.74 -5.96
CA PRO A 157 -18.50 1.76 -7.00
C PRO A 157 -17.65 1.96 -8.24
N ASN A 158 -17.26 0.86 -8.91
CA ASN A 158 -16.39 0.83 -10.09
C ASN A 158 -14.95 1.35 -9.88
N SER A 159 -14.60 1.74 -8.67
CA SER A 159 -13.27 2.24 -8.33
C SER A 159 -12.28 1.12 -8.05
N LYS A 160 -11.01 1.48 -7.99
CA LYS A 160 -9.90 0.55 -7.94
C LYS A 160 -8.96 0.87 -6.77
N ALA A 161 -8.34 -0.17 -6.21
CA ALA A 161 -7.22 -0.03 -5.30
C ALA A 161 -6.00 -0.80 -5.82
N LEU A 162 -4.83 -0.29 -5.52
CA LEU A 162 -3.58 -0.94 -5.89
C LEU A 162 -2.60 -0.88 -4.74
N PHE A 163 -2.08 -2.06 -4.36
CA PHE A 163 -1.08 -2.23 -3.32
C PHE A 163 0.20 -2.79 -3.93
N GLN A 164 1.29 -2.04 -3.89
CA GLN A 164 2.60 -2.59 -4.17
C GLN A 164 3.24 -3.04 -2.87
N PHE A 165 3.74 -4.27 -2.82
CA PHE A 165 4.32 -4.84 -1.61
C PHE A 165 5.35 -5.93 -1.91
N TYR A 166 5.97 -6.45 -0.85
CA TYR A 166 7.00 -7.47 -0.92
C TYR A 166 6.59 -8.71 -0.11
N PRO A 167 5.79 -9.64 -0.67
CA PRO A 167 5.42 -10.87 0.03
C PRO A 167 6.65 -11.74 0.30
N LYS A 168 6.61 -12.49 1.40
CA LYS A 168 7.66 -13.43 1.78
C LYS A 168 7.54 -14.77 1.04
N SER A 169 6.36 -15.12 0.59
CA SER A 169 6.08 -16.39 -0.09
C SER A 169 4.85 -16.30 -0.97
N LYS A 170 4.71 -17.29 -1.84
CA LYS A 170 3.49 -17.49 -2.62
C LYS A 170 2.29 -17.79 -1.73
N SER A 171 2.49 -18.55 -0.63
CA SER A 171 1.41 -18.87 0.30
C SER A 171 0.77 -17.63 0.91
N ILE A 172 1.53 -16.57 1.18
CA ILE A 172 0.99 -15.27 1.63
C ILE A 172 0.11 -14.65 0.53
N MET A 173 0.53 -14.69 -0.72
CA MET A 173 -0.28 -14.18 -1.83
C MET A 173 -1.58 -14.98 -1.98
N ASP A 174 -1.51 -16.30 -1.88
CA ASP A 174 -2.67 -17.19 -1.94
C ASP A 174 -3.64 -16.91 -0.79
N GLU A 175 -3.14 -16.69 0.43
CA GLU A 175 -3.96 -16.36 1.60
C GLU A 175 -4.65 -15.00 1.46
N ILE A 176 -3.96 -13.99 0.95
CA ILE A 176 -4.58 -12.69 0.62
C ILE A 176 -5.72 -12.91 -0.39
N GLY A 177 -5.47 -13.67 -1.45
CA GLY A 177 -6.49 -13.96 -2.47
C GLY A 177 -7.72 -14.66 -1.90
N LYS A 178 -7.53 -15.68 -1.04
CA LYS A 178 -8.61 -16.38 -0.34
C LYS A 178 -9.39 -15.43 0.58
N THR A 179 -8.67 -14.61 1.35
CA THR A 179 -9.29 -13.66 2.29
C THR A 179 -10.16 -12.65 1.55
N ILE A 180 -9.69 -12.11 0.42
CA ILE A 180 -10.48 -11.23 -0.43
C ILE A 180 -11.75 -11.93 -0.92
N ALA A 181 -11.60 -13.13 -1.50
CA ALA A 181 -12.71 -13.87 -2.08
C ALA A 181 -13.79 -14.29 -1.06
N HIS A 182 -13.41 -14.53 0.19
CA HIS A 182 -14.34 -14.98 1.24
C HIS A 182 -15.02 -13.80 1.97
N ASN A 183 -14.37 -12.64 2.06
CA ASN A 183 -14.85 -11.56 2.93
C ASN A 183 -15.37 -10.33 2.17
N THR A 184 -15.15 -10.24 0.85
CA THR A 184 -15.55 -9.06 0.05
C THR A 184 -16.07 -9.45 -1.32
N ASN A 185 -16.72 -8.51 -2.00
CA ASN A 185 -17.07 -8.60 -3.41
C ASN A 185 -15.99 -7.99 -4.34
N LEU A 186 -14.83 -7.63 -3.80
CA LEU A 186 -13.72 -7.12 -4.60
C LEU A 186 -13.20 -8.19 -5.55
N LYS A 187 -12.96 -7.79 -6.79
CA LYS A 187 -12.23 -8.63 -7.75
C LYS A 187 -10.75 -8.27 -7.70
N GLY A 188 -9.91 -9.27 -7.43
CA GLY A 188 -8.48 -9.07 -7.26
C GLY A 188 -7.65 -9.85 -8.29
N THR A 189 -6.49 -9.31 -8.64
CA THR A 189 -5.45 -9.99 -9.42
C THR A 189 -4.07 -9.48 -9.02
N TYR A 190 -3.05 -10.30 -9.29
CA TYR A 190 -1.66 -9.89 -9.12
C TYR A 190 -1.05 -9.51 -10.47
N VAL A 191 -0.29 -8.43 -10.47
CA VAL A 191 0.59 -8.06 -11.57
C VAL A 191 2.03 -8.14 -11.07
N ILE A 192 2.87 -8.88 -11.76
CA ILE A 192 4.26 -9.13 -11.36
C ILE A 192 5.17 -8.60 -12.45
N ASP A 193 5.85 -7.50 -12.17
CA ASP A 193 6.87 -6.95 -13.04
C ASP A 193 8.22 -7.63 -12.75
N ASN A 194 9.00 -7.91 -13.79
CA ASN A 194 10.31 -8.57 -13.73
C ASN A 194 10.30 -9.91 -12.96
N PRO A 195 9.42 -10.87 -13.30
CA PRO A 195 9.23 -12.10 -12.53
C PRO A 195 10.53 -12.89 -12.34
N ASN A 196 11.41 -12.90 -13.33
CA ASN A 196 12.66 -13.66 -13.34
C ASN A 196 13.83 -12.95 -12.63
N SER A 197 13.61 -11.77 -12.04
CA SER A 197 14.66 -11.02 -11.36
C SER A 197 14.26 -10.68 -9.91
N PRO A 198 14.66 -11.48 -8.90
CA PRO A 198 14.30 -11.25 -7.50
C PRO A 198 14.59 -9.82 -7.02
N LYS A 199 15.71 -9.24 -7.46
CA LYS A 199 16.10 -7.86 -7.09
C LYS A 199 15.25 -6.77 -7.73
N LYS A 200 14.72 -7.01 -8.93
CA LYS A 200 13.94 -6.01 -9.70
C LYS A 200 12.44 -6.28 -9.64
N ARG A 201 12.02 -7.45 -9.16
CA ARG A 201 10.63 -7.86 -9.09
C ARG A 201 9.81 -6.86 -8.29
N LYS A 202 8.67 -6.48 -8.84
CA LYS A 202 7.64 -5.70 -8.16
C LYS A 202 6.33 -6.46 -8.24
N ILE A 203 5.66 -6.60 -7.12
CA ILE A 203 4.38 -7.31 -7.03
C ILE A 203 3.32 -6.30 -6.65
N PHE A 204 2.27 -6.25 -7.45
CA PHE A 204 1.13 -5.39 -7.28
C PHE A 204 -0.12 -6.25 -7.08
N LEU A 205 -0.86 -5.99 -6.02
CA LEU A 205 -2.21 -6.47 -5.83
C LEU A 205 -3.17 -5.39 -6.37
N PHE A 206 -3.86 -5.72 -7.43
CA PHE A 206 -4.89 -4.86 -8.03
C PHE A 206 -6.26 -5.34 -7.58
N LEU A 207 -7.07 -4.43 -7.05
CA LEU A 207 -8.44 -4.69 -6.60
C LEU A 207 -9.42 -3.79 -7.35
N LYS A 208 -10.58 -4.31 -7.65
CA LYS A 208 -11.69 -3.55 -8.25
C LYS A 208 -12.97 -3.80 -7.48
N LYS A 209 -13.66 -2.73 -7.09
CA LYS A 209 -15.03 -2.78 -6.58
C LYS A 209 -16.01 -2.83 -7.76
N GLY A 210 -16.97 -3.74 -7.68
CA GLY A 210 -18.05 -3.83 -8.67
C GLY A 210 -19.08 -2.71 -8.56
N ASP A 211 -20.07 -2.75 -9.41
CA ASP A 211 -21.33 -2.02 -9.23
C ASP A 211 -22.07 -2.62 -8.03
N ILE A 212 -22.76 -1.79 -7.27
CA ILE A 212 -23.69 -2.20 -6.22
C ILE A 212 -25.02 -2.55 -6.86
#